data_2dd8db033ed62808cb4013326883248b
#
_entry.id   2dd8db033ed62808cb4013326883248b
#
_cell.length_a   1.000
_cell.length_b   1.000
_cell.length_c   1.000
_cell.angle_alpha   90.00
_cell.angle_beta   90.00
_cell.angle_gamma   90.00
#
_symmetry.space_group_name_H-M   'P 1'
#
loop_
_entity.id
_entity.type
_entity.pdbx_description
1 polymer ?
#
loop_
_entity_poly.entity_id
_entity_poly.type
_entity_poly.pdbx_seq_one_letter_code
_entity_poly.pdbx_strand_id
1 'polypeptide(L)'
;MEKDYSEEVKAIIKTYNKENIVFGKDIDLLLKRVEASKEQIEEEIMSCNSLSFVKKQVKDNEIRYALFFIYGKKKGRQYVITFRNRELRIITVFTLGKKTLKKYSKKGLNI
;
A
#
# COMPACT_ATOMS: atom_id res chain seq x y z
N MET A 1 -12.58 15.82 6.67
CA MET A 1 -11.33 15.12 7.02
C MET A 1 -11.44 13.64 6.64
N GLU A 2 -10.47 13.13 5.92
CA GLU A 2 -10.49 11.72 5.53
C GLU A 2 -10.18 10.81 6.71
N LYS A 3 -10.91 9.73 6.81
CA LYS A 3 -10.64 8.72 7.82
C LYS A 3 -9.45 7.86 7.40
N ASP A 4 -8.55 7.59 8.35
CA ASP A 4 -7.41 6.72 8.15
C ASP A 4 -7.78 5.29 8.55
N TYR A 5 -7.68 4.36 7.62
CA TYR A 5 -7.99 2.96 7.83
C TYR A 5 -6.76 2.09 8.11
N SER A 6 -5.63 2.72 8.50
CA SER A 6 -4.38 2.01 8.74
C SER A 6 -4.51 0.89 9.77
N GLU A 7 -5.18 1.15 10.89
CA GLU A 7 -5.33 0.14 11.94
C GLU A 7 -6.19 -1.04 11.49
N GLU A 8 -7.26 -0.75 10.74
CA GLU A 8 -8.12 -1.79 10.18
C GLU A 8 -7.32 -2.71 9.25
N VAL A 9 -6.54 -2.12 8.35
CA VAL A 9 -5.76 -2.88 7.37
C VAL A 9 -4.62 -3.65 8.04
N LYS A 10 -3.93 -3.04 9.00
CA LYS A 10 -2.88 -3.74 9.75
C LYS A 10 -3.43 -5.00 10.44
N ALA A 11 -4.62 -4.89 11.03
CA ALA A 11 -5.27 -6.03 11.69
C ALA A 11 -5.58 -7.14 10.69
N ILE A 12 -6.06 -6.78 9.50
CA ILE A 12 -6.36 -7.76 8.45
C ILE A 12 -5.06 -8.43 7.96
N ILE A 13 -4.03 -7.62 7.69
CA ILE A 13 -2.75 -8.15 7.18
C ILE A 13 -2.12 -9.15 8.16
N LYS A 14 -2.28 -8.94 9.45
CA LYS A 14 -1.75 -9.87 10.47
C LYS A 14 -2.32 -11.28 10.33
N THR A 15 -3.47 -11.44 9.71
CA THR A 15 -4.09 -12.76 9.49
C THR A 15 -3.59 -13.44 8.22
N TYR A 16 -2.73 -12.76 7.47
CA TYR A 16 -2.20 -13.26 6.20
C TYR A 16 -0.72 -13.59 6.31
N ASN A 17 -0.26 -14.46 5.41
CA ASN A 17 1.15 -14.81 5.26
C ASN A 17 1.65 -14.23 3.94
N LYS A 18 2.97 -14.13 3.83
CA LYS A 18 3.64 -13.68 2.61
C LYS A 18 3.20 -14.48 1.38
N GLU A 19 2.97 -15.77 1.54
CA GLU A 19 2.53 -16.67 0.47
C GLU A 19 1.12 -16.36 -0.03
N ASN A 20 0.35 -15.62 0.73
CA ASN A 20 -1.00 -15.22 0.34
C ASN A 20 -1.02 -14.00 -0.56
N ILE A 21 0.13 -13.35 -0.77
CA ILE A 21 0.21 -12.16 -1.63
C ILE A 21 0.21 -12.58 -3.09
N VAL A 22 -0.72 -11.99 -3.86
CA VAL A 22 -0.87 -12.26 -5.29
C VAL A 22 -0.70 -10.95 -6.04
N PHE A 23 0.14 -10.96 -7.07
CA PHE A 23 0.37 -9.78 -7.90
C PHE A 23 -0.50 -9.83 -9.15
N GLY A 24 -0.98 -8.67 -9.58
CA GLY A 24 -1.77 -8.54 -10.80
C GLY A 24 -0.95 -8.81 -12.06
N LYS A 25 -1.63 -8.83 -13.20
CA LYS A 25 -1.06 -9.19 -14.51
C LYS A 25 0.12 -8.31 -14.94
N ASP A 26 0.05 -7.02 -14.66
CA ASP A 26 1.04 -6.06 -15.13
C ASP A 26 2.15 -5.80 -14.11
N ILE A 27 2.34 -6.74 -13.20
CA ILE A 27 3.25 -6.50 -12.07
C ILE A 27 4.69 -6.21 -12.52
N ASP A 28 5.18 -6.92 -13.54
CA ASP A 28 6.56 -6.72 -13.99
C ASP A 28 6.80 -5.29 -14.45
N LEU A 29 5.85 -4.73 -15.19
CA LEU A 29 5.92 -3.33 -15.62
C LEU A 29 5.86 -2.37 -14.44
N LEU A 30 4.97 -2.65 -13.48
CA LEU A 30 4.81 -1.81 -12.28
C LEU A 30 6.06 -1.84 -11.41
N LEU A 31 6.69 -3.01 -11.27
CA LEU A 31 7.91 -3.15 -10.48
C LEU A 31 9.05 -2.33 -11.06
N LYS A 32 9.17 -2.29 -12.38
CA LYS A 32 10.17 -1.45 -13.06
C LYS A 32 9.96 0.03 -12.75
N ARG A 33 8.70 0.48 -12.74
CA ARG A 33 8.36 1.89 -12.47
C ARG A 33 8.76 2.31 -11.06
N VAL A 34 8.59 1.43 -10.09
CA VAL A 34 8.87 1.77 -8.69
C VAL A 34 10.25 1.29 -8.24
N GLU A 35 11.01 0.67 -9.14
CA GLU A 35 12.37 0.17 -8.86
C GLU A 35 12.42 -0.72 -7.64
N ALA A 36 11.51 -1.69 -7.56
CA ALA A 36 11.42 -2.61 -6.43
C ALA A 36 11.23 -4.04 -6.93
N SER A 37 11.66 -4.99 -6.12
CA SER A 37 11.42 -6.41 -6.39
C SER A 37 10.12 -6.86 -5.71
N LYS A 38 9.63 -8.03 -6.11
CA LYS A 38 8.46 -8.63 -5.46
C LYS A 38 8.72 -8.85 -3.98
N GLU A 39 9.92 -9.32 -3.64
CA GLU A 39 10.31 -9.61 -2.27
C GLU A 39 10.30 -8.35 -1.41
N GLN A 40 10.79 -7.24 -1.95
CA GLN A 40 10.77 -5.96 -1.25
C GLN A 40 9.35 -5.50 -0.95
N ILE A 41 8.46 -5.65 -1.93
CA ILE A 41 7.06 -5.26 -1.77
C ILE A 41 6.36 -6.15 -0.75
N GLU A 42 6.58 -7.46 -0.81
CA GLU A 42 6.01 -8.40 0.15
C GLU A 42 6.43 -8.07 1.59
N GLU A 43 7.72 -7.81 1.79
CA GLU A 43 8.26 -7.42 3.09
C GLU A 43 7.63 -6.13 3.60
N GLU A 44 7.53 -5.14 2.74
CA GLU A 44 6.99 -3.84 3.09
C GLU A 44 5.54 -3.92 3.52
N ILE A 45 4.73 -4.65 2.75
CA ILE A 45 3.30 -4.79 3.06
C ILE A 45 3.10 -5.58 4.35
N MET A 46 3.83 -6.68 4.51
CA MET A 46 3.67 -7.52 5.70
C MET A 46 4.12 -6.81 6.98
N SER A 47 5.18 -6.02 6.91
CA SER A 47 5.68 -5.30 8.09
C SER A 47 4.89 -4.04 8.43
N CYS A 48 4.35 -3.38 7.42
CA CYS A 48 3.66 -2.09 7.56
C CYS A 48 4.50 -1.00 8.23
N ASN A 49 5.82 -1.13 8.24
CA ASN A 49 6.70 -0.23 8.98
C ASN A 49 6.61 1.24 8.55
N SER A 50 6.47 1.48 7.26
CA SER A 50 6.40 2.86 6.73
C SER A 50 5.00 3.27 6.31
N LEU A 51 3.99 2.51 6.75
CA LEU A 51 2.61 2.82 6.40
C LEU A 51 2.16 4.08 7.13
N SER A 52 1.78 5.10 6.34
CA SER A 52 1.38 6.41 6.87
C SER A 52 -0.12 6.65 6.84
N PHE A 53 -0.80 6.13 5.85
CA PHE A 53 -2.22 6.38 5.68
C PHE A 53 -2.85 5.29 4.82
N VAL A 54 -4.13 5.01 5.06
CA VAL A 54 -4.89 4.07 4.23
C VAL A 54 -6.25 4.67 3.91
N LYS A 55 -6.55 4.75 2.61
CA LYS A 55 -7.89 5.12 2.12
C LYS A 55 -8.66 3.85 1.81
N LYS A 56 -9.92 3.85 2.14
CA LYS A 56 -10.83 2.74 1.82
C LYS A 56 -11.73 3.16 0.66
N GLN A 57 -11.82 2.34 -0.34
CA GLN A 57 -12.64 2.59 -1.52
C GLN A 57 -13.56 1.41 -1.76
N VAL A 58 -14.79 1.69 -2.18
CA VAL A 58 -15.73 0.64 -2.60
C VAL A 58 -16.01 0.87 -4.07
N LYS A 59 -15.71 -0.14 -4.88
CA LYS A 59 -15.92 -0.07 -6.33
C LYS A 59 -16.45 -1.41 -6.82
N ASP A 60 -17.60 -1.38 -7.51
CA ASP A 60 -18.22 -2.61 -8.05
C ASP A 60 -18.39 -3.69 -7.00
N ASN A 61 -18.88 -3.32 -5.81
CA ASN A 61 -19.05 -4.20 -4.66
C ASN A 61 -17.77 -4.82 -4.12
N GLU A 62 -16.62 -4.27 -4.51
CA GLU A 62 -15.32 -4.71 -4.02
C GLU A 62 -14.71 -3.62 -3.13
N ILE A 63 -14.19 -4.04 -1.97
CA ILE A 63 -13.49 -3.12 -1.08
C ILE A 63 -12.01 -3.13 -1.47
N ARG A 64 -11.49 -1.95 -1.78
CA ARG A 64 -10.08 -1.75 -2.08
C ARG A 64 -9.49 -0.79 -1.08
N TYR A 65 -8.21 -0.98 -0.80
CA TYR A 65 -7.47 -0.09 0.10
C TYR A 65 -6.29 0.50 -0.65
N ALA A 66 -6.14 1.81 -0.54
CA ALA A 66 -4.96 2.51 -1.04
C ALA A 66 -4.02 2.72 0.15
N LEU A 67 -2.88 2.05 0.11
CA LEU A 67 -1.89 2.09 1.18
C LEU A 67 -0.79 3.08 0.81
N PHE A 68 -0.58 4.08 1.65
CA PHE A 68 0.45 5.09 1.42
C PHE A 68 1.63 4.83 2.35
N PHE A 69 2.74 4.40 1.75
CA PHE A 69 4.00 4.19 2.45
C PHE A 69 4.90 5.38 2.19
N ILE A 70 5.31 6.08 3.23
CA ILE A 70 6.10 7.31 3.11
C ILE A 70 7.41 7.12 3.85
N TYR A 71 8.52 7.28 3.11
CA TYR A 71 9.86 7.04 3.62
C TYR A 71 10.60 8.31 4.01
N GLY A 72 10.12 9.45 3.53
CA GLY A 72 10.74 10.75 3.78
C GLY A 72 10.10 11.83 2.94
N LYS A 73 10.76 12.98 2.87
CA LYS A 73 10.21 14.15 2.17
C LYS A 73 9.98 13.94 0.68
N LYS A 74 10.79 13.10 0.05
CA LYS A 74 10.80 12.94 -1.40
C LYS A 74 10.49 11.53 -1.86
N LYS A 75 10.26 10.60 -0.94
CA LYS A 75 10.04 9.20 -1.28
C LYS A 75 8.80 8.63 -0.64
N GLY A 76 7.99 8.03 -1.46
CA GLY A 76 6.82 7.29 -1.00
C GLY A 76 6.27 6.43 -2.11
N ARG A 77 5.47 5.45 -1.73
CA ARG A 77 4.90 4.48 -2.63
C ARG A 77 3.45 4.22 -2.24
N GLN A 78 2.60 4.05 -3.23
CA GLN A 78 1.20 3.70 -2.99
C GLN A 78 0.92 2.34 -3.59
N TYR A 79 0.24 1.50 -2.81
CA TYR A 79 -0.31 0.25 -3.29
C TYR A 79 -1.82 0.33 -3.26
N VAL A 80 -2.48 -0.21 -4.28
CA VAL A 80 -3.91 -0.47 -4.21
C VAL A 80 -4.07 -1.96 -4.07
N ILE A 81 -4.69 -2.40 -2.98
CA ILE A 81 -4.85 -3.82 -2.67
C ILE A 81 -6.32 -4.16 -2.41
N THR A 82 -6.62 -5.44 -2.50
CA THR A 82 -7.91 -5.98 -2.06
C THR A 82 -7.66 -7.33 -1.39
N PHE A 83 -8.51 -7.67 -0.43
CA PHE A 83 -8.49 -8.97 0.23
C PHE A 83 -9.64 -9.79 -0.34
N ARG A 84 -9.30 -10.92 -0.98
CA ARG A 84 -10.28 -11.74 -1.67
C ARG A 84 -9.87 -13.20 -1.67
N ASN A 85 -10.78 -14.09 -1.27
CA ASN A 85 -10.53 -15.53 -1.28
C ASN A 85 -9.25 -15.92 -0.55
N ARG A 86 -8.99 -15.31 0.62
CA ARG A 86 -7.79 -15.52 1.43
C ARG A 86 -6.51 -15.10 0.74
N GLU A 87 -6.63 -14.23 -0.26
CA GLU A 87 -5.50 -13.64 -0.96
C GLU A 87 -5.45 -12.15 -0.68
N LEU A 88 -4.22 -11.65 -0.52
CA LEU A 88 -3.95 -10.22 -0.53
C LEU A 88 -3.50 -9.90 -1.95
N ARG A 89 -4.39 -9.30 -2.73
CA ARG A 89 -4.11 -8.99 -4.14
C ARG A 89 -3.59 -7.58 -4.28
N ILE A 90 -2.44 -7.44 -4.90
CA ILE A 90 -1.87 -6.13 -5.23
C ILE A 90 -2.34 -5.78 -6.63
N ILE A 91 -3.23 -4.79 -6.72
CA ILE A 91 -3.83 -4.38 -7.99
C ILE A 91 -2.88 -3.48 -8.76
N THR A 92 -2.29 -2.51 -8.07
CA THR A 92 -1.35 -1.59 -8.69
C THR A 92 -0.38 -1.02 -7.65
N VAL A 93 0.74 -0.50 -8.14
CA VAL A 93 1.74 0.16 -7.32
C VAL A 93 2.33 1.32 -8.13
N PHE A 94 2.57 2.46 -7.46
CA PHE A 94 3.22 3.59 -8.10
C PHE A 94 3.90 4.48 -7.07
N THR A 95 4.83 5.32 -7.55
CA THR A 95 5.53 6.26 -6.68
C THR A 95 4.65 7.46 -6.39
N LEU A 96 4.85 8.06 -5.22
CA LEU A 96 4.06 9.22 -4.80
C LEU A 96 4.71 10.52 -5.24
N GLY A 97 3.87 11.47 -5.71
CA GLY A 97 4.32 12.82 -5.99
C GLY A 97 4.37 13.67 -4.74
N LYS A 98 4.95 14.87 -4.85
CA LYS A 98 5.15 15.77 -3.71
C LYS A 98 3.88 16.13 -2.97
N LYS A 99 2.80 16.41 -3.69
CA LYS A 99 1.52 16.80 -3.08
C LYS A 99 0.95 15.67 -2.23
N THR A 100 0.99 14.46 -2.75
CA THR A 100 0.48 13.29 -2.04
C THR A 100 1.34 12.96 -0.83
N LEU A 101 2.66 13.06 -0.97
CA LEU A 101 3.58 12.87 0.15
C LEU A 101 3.24 13.83 1.30
N LYS A 102 3.06 15.11 0.97
CA LYS A 102 2.73 16.13 1.95
C LYS A 102 1.40 15.86 2.63
N LYS A 103 0.40 15.47 1.84
CA LYS A 103 -0.96 15.25 2.34
C LYS A 103 -1.06 14.06 3.29
N TYR A 104 -0.34 12.99 3.02
CA TYR A 104 -0.50 11.74 3.77
C TYR A 104 0.66 11.40 4.70
N SER A 105 1.65 12.29 4.83
CA SER A 105 2.73 12.07 5.79
C SER A 105 2.18 12.11 7.22
N LYS A 106 2.78 11.32 8.09
CA LYS A 106 2.41 11.33 9.50
C LYS A 106 2.87 12.61 10.15
N LYS A 107 2.08 13.09 11.11
CA LYS A 107 2.45 14.22 11.94
C LYS A 107 3.78 13.91 12.63
N GLY A 108 4.75 14.81 12.49
CA GLY A 108 6.08 14.62 13.06
C GLY A 108 7.14 14.25 12.05
N LEU A 109 6.75 13.82 10.84
CA LEU A 109 7.70 13.68 9.76
C LEU A 109 8.04 15.07 9.23
N ASN A 110 9.32 15.36 9.11
CA ASN A 110 9.79 16.64 8.54
C ASN A 110 9.70 16.56 7.02
N ILE A 111 8.53 16.87 6.51
CA ILE A 111 8.31 16.88 5.06
C ILE A 111 8.08 18.29 4.56
#